data_ea43d6f58fdf7ea05a4a9bcbfc4774b3
#
_entry.id   ea43d6f58fdf7ea05a4a9bcbfc4774b3
#
_cell.length_a   1.000
_cell.length_b   1.000
_cell.length_c   1.000
_cell.angle_alpha   90.00
_cell.angle_beta   90.00
_cell.angle_gamma   90.00
#
_symmetry.space_group_name_H-M   'P 1'
#
loop_
_entity.id
_entity.type
_entity.pdbx_description
1 polymer ?
#
loop_
_entity_poly.entity_id
_entity_poly.type
_entity_poly.pdbx_seq_one_letter_code
_entity_poly.pdbx_strand_id
1 'polypeptide(L)'
;MDTATHIAIGVGLTALASQDPAMANTMAATATTLIAGSLIPDGDTVLKLKNNATYISHHRGITHSIPFTILWPILITFIIYVLFPGVDTTHIWLWAQLAVFLHVFVDIFNSYGTQALRPLTNKWIQLSVINTFDPIIFIILCAGIVVWLFGVHPFVVFFPIIGILIIYYIIRFKMQSIIKKQALSQIKAQHNPVKIFVAPTMKFMEWRVAIQTEEHDYVGRAFGRNVVFSDKVKRQKFSPDTLLWQIKSNKDIRTFLNFSSIYRWQTRKLDDDTTEVRLIDLRYLNKGHYSFAAIAHVDNDNNIDHSYICLLYTSPSPRDS
;
A
#
# COMPACT_ATOMS: atom_id res chain seq x y z
N MET A 1 2.92 -1.97 -5.41
CA MET A 1 2.58 -3.42 -5.52
C MET A 1 3.62 -4.20 -4.71
N ASP A 2 3.77 -5.50 -4.91
CA ASP A 2 4.89 -6.25 -4.32
C ASP A 2 6.13 -6.19 -5.21
N THR A 3 7.29 -6.49 -4.64
CA THR A 3 8.59 -6.43 -5.34
C THR A 3 8.65 -7.31 -6.59
N ALA A 4 8.06 -8.53 -6.55
CA ALA A 4 8.10 -9.45 -7.69
C ALA A 4 7.29 -8.92 -8.88
N THR A 5 6.12 -8.31 -8.62
CA THR A 5 5.31 -7.68 -9.66
C THR A 5 6.02 -6.46 -10.26
N HIS A 6 6.70 -5.63 -9.44
CA HIS A 6 7.50 -4.52 -9.97
C HIS A 6 8.67 -5.00 -10.82
N ILE A 7 9.35 -6.10 -10.44
CA ILE A 7 10.38 -6.73 -11.29
C ILE A 7 9.77 -7.19 -12.62
N ALA A 8 8.63 -7.87 -12.59
CA ALA A 8 7.96 -8.34 -13.81
C ALA A 8 7.58 -7.17 -14.74
N ILE A 9 7.13 -6.04 -14.19
CA ILE A 9 6.89 -4.80 -14.95
C ILE A 9 8.20 -4.31 -15.57
N GLY A 10 9.30 -4.24 -14.79
CA GLY A 10 10.61 -3.80 -15.28
C GLY A 10 11.15 -4.69 -16.42
N VAL A 11 10.97 -6.00 -16.33
CA VAL A 11 11.33 -6.95 -17.42
C VAL A 11 10.44 -6.76 -18.64
N GLY A 12 9.13 -6.56 -18.46
CA GLY A 12 8.22 -6.25 -19.56
C GLY A 12 8.55 -4.94 -20.27
N LEU A 13 8.94 -3.91 -19.52
CA LEU A 13 9.44 -2.65 -20.08
C LEU A 13 10.76 -2.85 -20.81
N THR A 14 11.66 -3.73 -20.34
CA THR A 14 12.90 -4.09 -21.02
C THR A 14 12.61 -4.72 -22.40
N ALA A 15 11.62 -5.59 -22.46
CA ALA A 15 11.17 -6.15 -23.73
C ALA A 15 10.66 -5.07 -24.71
N LEU A 16 9.90 -4.10 -24.23
CA LEU A 16 9.43 -2.99 -25.07
C LEU A 16 10.59 -2.06 -25.48
N ALA A 17 11.49 -1.75 -24.56
CA ALA A 17 12.65 -0.90 -24.81
C ALA A 17 13.67 -1.53 -25.78
N SER A 18 13.68 -2.86 -25.94
CA SER A 18 14.50 -3.53 -26.95
C SER A 18 14.14 -3.13 -28.39
N GLN A 19 12.97 -2.55 -28.60
CA GLN A 19 12.50 -2.03 -29.89
C GLN A 19 12.90 -0.57 -30.14
N ASP A 20 13.45 0.09 -29.11
CA ASP A 20 14.03 1.43 -29.25
C ASP A 20 15.42 1.31 -29.89
N PRO A 21 15.66 1.90 -31.09
CA PRO A 21 16.95 1.78 -31.77
C PRO A 21 18.15 2.23 -30.94
N ALA A 22 17.96 3.24 -30.05
CA ALA A 22 19.00 3.72 -29.17
C ALA A 22 19.35 2.73 -28.03
N MET A 23 18.42 1.81 -27.69
CA MET A 23 18.57 0.82 -26.63
C MET A 23 18.93 -0.58 -27.13
N ALA A 24 18.73 -0.88 -28.43
CA ALA A 24 18.85 -2.23 -29.00
C ALA A 24 20.23 -2.89 -28.77
N ASN A 25 21.31 -2.11 -28.82
CA ASN A 25 22.68 -2.62 -28.63
C ASN A 25 23.17 -2.55 -27.19
N THR A 26 22.36 -2.12 -26.25
CA THR A 26 22.71 -1.87 -24.83
C THR A 26 21.80 -2.61 -23.86
N MET A 27 21.38 -3.83 -24.21
CA MET A 27 20.37 -4.58 -23.45
C MET A 27 20.67 -4.73 -21.95
N ALA A 28 21.95 -4.89 -21.57
CA ALA A 28 22.33 -4.99 -20.15
C ALA A 28 22.07 -3.67 -19.42
N ALA A 29 22.46 -2.52 -20.01
CA ALA A 29 22.20 -1.20 -19.45
C ALA A 29 20.70 -0.92 -19.38
N THR A 30 19.96 -1.27 -20.45
CA THR A 30 18.50 -1.12 -20.56
C THR A 30 17.77 -1.92 -19.47
N ALA A 31 18.08 -3.20 -19.33
CA ALA A 31 17.48 -4.07 -18.32
C ALA A 31 17.78 -3.57 -16.89
N THR A 32 19.05 -3.20 -16.64
CA THR A 32 19.44 -2.65 -15.34
C THR A 32 18.69 -1.36 -15.02
N THR A 33 18.55 -0.45 -15.99
CA THR A 33 17.79 0.80 -15.86
C THR A 33 16.34 0.54 -15.47
N LEU A 34 15.67 -0.33 -16.20
CA LEU A 34 14.23 -0.55 -16.07
C LEU A 34 13.87 -1.36 -14.82
N ILE A 35 14.67 -2.36 -14.47
CA ILE A 35 14.51 -3.09 -13.20
C ILE A 35 14.82 -2.18 -12.02
N ALA A 36 15.92 -1.40 -12.07
CA ALA A 36 16.26 -0.44 -11.02
C ALA A 36 15.16 0.63 -10.87
N GLY A 37 14.66 1.21 -11.96
CA GLY A 37 13.58 2.19 -11.95
C GLY A 37 12.27 1.64 -11.40
N SER A 38 12.00 0.36 -11.64
CA SER A 38 10.84 -0.33 -11.10
C SER A 38 10.97 -0.71 -9.60
N LEU A 39 12.15 -0.59 -8.99
CA LEU A 39 12.41 -0.99 -7.60
C LEU A 39 12.85 0.14 -6.68
N ILE A 40 13.53 1.16 -7.22
CA ILE A 40 14.21 2.17 -6.41
C ILE A 40 13.28 2.97 -5.48
N PRO A 41 12.01 3.28 -5.85
CA PRO A 41 11.12 3.96 -4.93
C PRO A 41 10.83 3.17 -3.65
N ASP A 42 10.88 1.83 -3.70
CA ASP A 42 10.72 0.93 -2.54
C ASP A 42 12.06 0.65 -1.80
N GLY A 43 13.15 1.30 -2.18
CA GLY A 43 14.46 1.19 -1.52
C GLY A 43 14.44 1.61 -0.05
N ASP A 44 13.45 2.40 0.37
CA ASP A 44 13.19 2.76 1.77
C ASP A 44 12.80 1.56 2.65
N THR A 45 12.53 0.39 2.07
CA THR A 45 12.32 -0.87 2.79
C THR A 45 13.48 -1.22 3.74
N VAL A 46 14.69 -0.74 3.46
CA VAL A 46 15.86 -0.85 4.34
C VAL A 46 15.59 -0.21 5.72
N LEU A 47 14.71 0.80 5.81
CA LEU A 47 14.33 1.43 7.07
C LEU A 47 13.61 0.49 8.06
N LYS A 48 13.09 -0.65 7.60
CA LYS A 48 12.56 -1.72 8.48
C LYS A 48 13.60 -2.20 9.48
N LEU A 49 14.89 -2.19 9.10
CA LEU A 49 15.99 -2.59 9.97
C LEU A 49 16.12 -1.65 11.17
N LYS A 50 15.63 -0.41 11.09
CA LYS A 50 15.67 0.55 12.18
C LYS A 50 14.53 0.36 13.16
N ASN A 51 13.28 0.54 12.70
CA ASN A 51 12.05 0.20 13.43
C ASN A 51 10.81 0.32 12.52
N ASN A 52 9.69 -0.31 12.92
CA ASN A 52 8.45 -0.33 12.16
C ASN A 52 7.82 1.07 12.00
N ALA A 53 7.88 1.93 13.03
CA ALA A 53 7.31 3.28 12.97
C ALA A 53 8.04 4.15 11.94
N THR A 54 9.38 4.10 11.92
CA THR A 54 10.19 4.81 10.94
C THR A 54 9.91 4.29 9.51
N TYR A 55 9.82 2.98 9.34
CA TYR A 55 9.46 2.39 8.05
C TYR A 55 8.10 2.90 7.56
N ILE A 56 7.05 2.78 8.36
CA ILE A 56 5.69 3.18 7.97
C ILE A 56 5.57 4.68 7.71
N SER A 57 6.28 5.52 8.48
CA SER A 57 6.25 6.98 8.31
C SER A 57 6.93 7.46 7.02
N HIS A 58 7.89 6.69 6.47
CA HIS A 58 8.68 7.05 5.29
C HIS A 58 8.29 6.20 4.07
N HIS A 59 7.97 4.91 4.29
CA HIS A 59 7.63 4.00 3.19
C HIS A 59 6.44 4.53 2.39
N ARG A 60 6.65 4.63 1.07
CA ARG A 60 5.69 5.20 0.12
C ARG A 60 5.31 6.66 0.41
N GLY A 61 6.10 7.35 1.24
CA GLY A 61 5.97 8.77 1.53
C GLY A 61 6.87 9.62 0.64
N ILE A 62 8.07 9.93 1.12
CA ILE A 62 9.02 10.82 0.43
C ILE A 62 9.52 10.19 -0.88
N THR A 63 9.91 8.93 -0.85
CA THR A 63 10.49 8.19 -1.98
C THR A 63 9.55 8.06 -3.18
N HIS A 64 8.23 8.15 -2.95
CA HIS A 64 7.17 8.11 -3.97
C HIS A 64 6.63 9.50 -4.34
N SER A 65 7.20 10.57 -3.79
CA SER A 65 6.74 11.95 -4.02
C SER A 65 7.15 12.49 -5.39
N ILE A 66 6.49 13.56 -5.86
CA ILE A 66 6.79 14.22 -7.13
C ILE A 66 8.30 14.53 -7.28
N PRO A 67 9.00 15.15 -6.30
CA PRO A 67 10.43 15.41 -6.45
C PRO A 67 11.26 14.14 -6.65
N PHE A 68 10.92 13.05 -5.96
CA PHE A 68 11.68 11.80 -6.07
C PHE A 68 11.35 11.03 -7.35
N THR A 69 10.14 11.15 -7.90
CA THR A 69 9.84 10.57 -9.24
C THR A 69 10.63 11.26 -10.36
N ILE A 70 11.19 12.44 -10.12
CA ILE A 70 12.10 13.14 -11.04
C ILE A 70 13.57 12.83 -10.70
N LEU A 71 13.91 12.80 -9.41
CA LEU A 71 15.28 12.60 -8.94
C LEU A 71 15.81 11.19 -9.20
N TRP A 72 14.97 10.16 -8.99
CA TRP A 72 15.39 8.76 -9.20
C TRP A 72 15.84 8.46 -10.63
N PRO A 73 15.12 8.88 -11.70
CA PRO A 73 15.58 8.70 -13.08
C PRO A 73 16.91 9.37 -13.36
N ILE A 74 17.15 10.56 -12.81
CA ILE A 74 18.43 11.28 -12.97
C ILE A 74 19.57 10.48 -12.32
N LEU A 75 19.36 9.99 -11.10
CA LEU A 75 20.36 9.19 -10.38
C LEU A 75 20.64 7.87 -11.12
N ILE A 76 19.61 7.17 -11.57
CA ILE A 76 19.76 5.93 -12.36
C ILE A 76 20.56 6.21 -13.62
N THR A 77 20.19 7.26 -14.38
CA THR A 77 20.88 7.61 -15.62
C THR A 77 22.36 7.91 -15.38
N PHE A 78 22.68 8.65 -14.32
CA PHE A 78 24.07 8.93 -13.95
C PHE A 78 24.85 7.65 -13.63
N ILE A 79 24.29 6.75 -12.84
CA ILE A 79 24.91 5.46 -12.49
C ILE A 79 25.13 4.61 -13.76
N ILE A 80 24.12 4.53 -14.63
CA ILE A 80 24.21 3.76 -15.87
C ILE A 80 25.23 4.35 -16.83
N TYR A 81 25.30 5.66 -16.94
CA TYR A 81 26.34 6.35 -17.75
C TYR A 81 27.76 5.99 -17.31
N VAL A 82 27.99 5.89 -15.99
CA VAL A 82 29.29 5.51 -15.42
C VAL A 82 29.60 4.03 -15.64
N LEU A 83 28.61 3.15 -15.45
CA LEU A 83 28.81 1.70 -15.54
C LEU A 83 28.82 1.17 -16.97
N PHE A 84 28.16 1.83 -17.92
CA PHE A 84 28.00 1.42 -19.31
C PHE A 84 28.37 2.59 -20.24
N PRO A 85 29.67 2.83 -20.49
CA PRO A 85 30.11 3.91 -21.37
C PRO A 85 29.56 3.80 -22.79
N GLY A 86 29.13 4.92 -23.37
CA GLY A 86 28.62 4.96 -24.73
C GLY A 86 27.10 4.75 -24.89
N VAL A 87 26.36 4.61 -23.79
CA VAL A 87 24.88 4.55 -23.85
C VAL A 87 24.27 5.93 -24.19
N ASP A 88 23.12 5.93 -24.85
CA ASP A 88 22.35 7.15 -25.04
C ASP A 88 21.65 7.54 -23.73
N THR A 89 22.21 8.55 -23.06
CA THR A 89 21.73 9.00 -21.76
C THR A 89 20.32 9.60 -21.80
N THR A 90 19.91 10.16 -22.93
CA THR A 90 18.56 10.72 -23.10
C THR A 90 17.52 9.62 -23.11
N HIS A 91 17.76 8.55 -23.89
CA HIS A 91 16.86 7.40 -23.93
C HIS A 91 16.87 6.61 -22.62
N ILE A 92 18.03 6.42 -21.97
CA ILE A 92 18.14 5.83 -20.63
C ILE A 92 17.28 6.62 -19.63
N TRP A 93 17.38 7.96 -19.64
CA TRP A 93 16.60 8.81 -18.74
C TRP A 93 15.08 8.70 -19.00
N LEU A 94 14.64 8.72 -20.25
CA LEU A 94 13.22 8.59 -20.62
C LEU A 94 12.64 7.26 -20.14
N TRP A 95 13.37 6.17 -20.37
CA TRP A 95 12.95 4.83 -19.94
C TRP A 95 12.99 4.68 -18.39
N ALA A 96 13.98 5.24 -17.72
CA ALA A 96 14.03 5.29 -16.26
C ALA A 96 12.85 6.10 -15.70
N GLN A 97 12.52 7.25 -16.32
CA GLN A 97 11.39 8.09 -15.93
C GLN A 97 10.06 7.32 -16.06
N LEU A 98 9.87 6.58 -17.16
CA LEU A 98 8.70 5.74 -17.35
C LEU A 98 8.60 4.64 -16.29
N ALA A 99 9.70 3.94 -15.99
CA ALA A 99 9.72 2.87 -15.00
C ALA A 99 9.40 3.38 -13.59
N VAL A 100 10.03 4.47 -13.15
CA VAL A 100 9.77 5.10 -11.84
C VAL A 100 8.33 5.63 -11.76
N PHE A 101 7.85 6.29 -12.81
CA PHE A 101 6.48 6.77 -12.87
C PHE A 101 5.46 5.63 -12.75
N LEU A 102 5.64 4.56 -13.52
CA LEU A 102 4.75 3.38 -13.48
C LEU A 102 4.78 2.71 -12.10
N HIS A 103 5.95 2.60 -11.46
CA HIS A 103 6.04 2.07 -10.10
C HIS A 103 5.11 2.85 -9.14
N VAL A 104 5.26 4.18 -9.06
CA VAL A 104 4.46 5.02 -8.17
C VAL A 104 2.98 5.01 -8.58
N PHE A 105 2.70 5.03 -9.89
CA PHE A 105 1.35 5.02 -10.42
C PHE A 105 0.58 3.74 -10.06
N VAL A 106 1.16 2.56 -10.25
CA VAL A 106 0.45 1.31 -9.91
C VAL A 106 0.28 1.12 -8.41
N ASP A 107 1.13 1.75 -7.60
CA ASP A 107 1.02 1.70 -6.15
C ASP A 107 -0.15 2.50 -5.56
N ILE A 108 -0.67 3.47 -6.29
CA ILE A 108 -1.90 4.20 -5.90
C ILE A 108 -3.11 3.26 -5.83
N PHE A 109 -3.13 2.20 -6.63
CA PHE A 109 -4.28 1.28 -6.73
C PHE A 109 -4.31 0.21 -5.64
N ASN A 110 -3.22 0.02 -4.92
CA ASN A 110 -3.17 -0.99 -3.87
C ASN A 110 -3.82 -0.54 -2.55
N SER A 111 -3.89 -1.48 -1.59
CA SER A 111 -4.57 -1.26 -0.32
C SER A 111 -3.84 -0.35 0.66
N TYR A 112 -2.55 -0.05 0.43
CA TYR A 112 -1.76 0.86 1.28
C TYR A 112 -1.69 2.27 0.70
N GLY A 113 -1.67 2.40 -0.63
CA GLY A 113 -1.53 3.68 -1.33
C GLY A 113 -0.13 4.29 -1.18
N THR A 114 0.00 5.54 -1.59
CA THR A 114 1.24 6.34 -1.52
C THR A 114 0.94 7.81 -1.23
N GLN A 115 1.94 8.58 -0.80
CA GLN A 115 1.87 10.04 -0.75
C GLN A 115 2.41 10.67 -2.05
N ALA A 116 2.01 10.16 -3.20
CA ALA A 116 2.53 10.51 -4.52
C ALA A 116 2.45 12.01 -4.85
N LEU A 117 1.49 12.74 -4.28
CA LEU A 117 1.32 14.18 -4.55
C LEU A 117 2.11 15.10 -3.60
N ARG A 118 3.00 14.59 -2.73
CA ARG A 118 3.89 15.47 -1.98
C ARG A 118 4.80 16.27 -2.93
N PRO A 119 5.10 17.54 -2.66
CA PRO A 119 4.76 18.36 -1.49
C PRO A 119 3.38 19.03 -1.55
N LEU A 120 2.61 18.90 -2.65
CA LEU A 120 1.31 19.58 -2.82
C LEU A 120 0.31 19.21 -1.72
N THR A 121 0.34 17.94 -1.29
CA THR A 121 -0.46 17.44 -0.17
C THR A 121 0.22 16.26 0.51
N ASN A 122 0.05 16.13 1.83
CA ASN A 122 0.52 14.98 2.60
C ASN A 122 -0.53 13.85 2.68
N LYS A 123 -1.65 13.96 1.96
CA LYS A 123 -2.70 12.93 1.98
C LYS A 123 -2.23 11.66 1.27
N TRP A 124 -2.59 10.52 1.84
CA TRP A 124 -2.43 9.23 1.20
C TRP A 124 -3.44 9.05 0.07
N ILE A 125 -2.95 8.73 -1.12
CA ILE A 125 -3.77 8.35 -2.26
C ILE A 125 -3.85 6.84 -2.27
N GLN A 126 -5.06 6.31 -2.01
CA GLN A 126 -5.30 4.90 -1.81
C GLN A 126 -6.62 4.52 -2.48
N LEU A 127 -6.57 3.91 -3.65
CA LEU A 127 -7.76 3.49 -4.39
C LEU A 127 -8.27 2.13 -3.93
N SER A 128 -7.41 1.27 -3.41
CA SER A 128 -7.73 -0.03 -2.80
C SER A 128 -8.52 -0.97 -3.74
N VAL A 129 -8.20 -0.98 -5.02
CA VAL A 129 -8.86 -1.84 -6.03
C VAL A 129 -8.06 -3.08 -6.36
N ILE A 130 -6.75 -3.08 -6.11
CA ILE A 130 -5.82 -4.19 -6.30
C ILE A 130 -5.19 -4.56 -4.96
N ASN A 131 -4.96 -5.85 -4.72
CA ASN A 131 -4.18 -6.28 -3.56
C ASN A 131 -2.68 -5.97 -3.79
N THR A 132 -1.89 -5.88 -2.72
CA THR A 132 -0.45 -5.63 -2.81
C THR A 132 0.24 -6.65 -3.71
N PHE A 133 -0.04 -7.93 -3.51
CA PHE A 133 0.26 -9.00 -4.46
C PHE A 133 -1.04 -9.48 -5.11
N ASP A 134 -1.18 -9.26 -6.42
CA ASP A 134 -2.32 -9.74 -7.21
C ASP A 134 -1.85 -10.87 -8.13
N PRO A 135 -2.24 -12.13 -7.84
CA PRO A 135 -1.77 -13.28 -8.62
C PRO A 135 -2.14 -13.22 -10.10
N ILE A 136 -3.27 -12.60 -10.44
CA ILE A 136 -3.73 -12.50 -11.84
C ILE A 136 -2.82 -11.58 -12.63
N ILE A 137 -2.53 -10.39 -12.10
CA ILE A 137 -1.60 -9.44 -12.74
C ILE A 137 -0.23 -10.09 -12.89
N PHE A 138 0.28 -10.72 -11.81
CA PHE A 138 1.60 -11.34 -11.81
C PHE A 138 1.70 -12.47 -12.84
N ILE A 139 0.71 -13.38 -12.90
CA ILE A 139 0.68 -14.49 -13.88
C ILE A 139 0.61 -13.97 -15.30
N ILE A 140 -0.22 -12.95 -15.59
CA ILE A 140 -0.33 -12.37 -16.94
C ILE A 140 1.00 -11.75 -17.38
N LEU A 141 1.68 -11.02 -16.50
CA LEU A 141 2.99 -10.43 -16.79
C LEU A 141 4.04 -11.52 -17.02
N CYS A 142 4.12 -12.54 -16.17
CA CYS A 142 5.05 -13.65 -16.32
C CYS A 142 4.80 -14.45 -17.60
N ALA A 143 3.54 -14.72 -17.95
CA ALA A 143 3.19 -15.37 -19.19
C ALA A 143 3.66 -14.57 -20.41
N GLY A 144 3.47 -13.25 -20.39
CA GLY A 144 3.98 -12.37 -21.44
C GLY A 144 5.49 -12.39 -21.56
N ILE A 145 6.20 -12.37 -20.43
CA ILE A 145 7.67 -12.48 -20.41
C ILE A 145 8.13 -13.81 -21.03
N VAL A 146 7.49 -14.91 -20.67
CA VAL A 146 7.80 -16.24 -21.23
C VAL A 146 7.57 -16.24 -22.73
N VAL A 147 6.42 -15.75 -23.23
CA VAL A 147 6.13 -15.68 -24.67
C VAL A 147 7.16 -14.81 -25.41
N TRP A 148 7.56 -13.68 -24.84
CA TRP A 148 8.62 -12.85 -25.39
C TRP A 148 9.96 -13.58 -25.48
N LEU A 149 10.34 -14.32 -24.43
CA LEU A 149 11.60 -15.10 -24.42
C LEU A 149 11.63 -16.22 -25.47
N PHE A 150 10.47 -16.70 -25.92
CA PHE A 150 10.37 -17.59 -27.10
C PHE A 150 10.49 -16.87 -28.45
N GLY A 151 10.84 -15.58 -28.46
CA GLY A 151 11.13 -14.80 -29.65
C GLY A 151 9.93 -14.10 -30.29
N VAL A 152 8.76 -14.09 -29.61
CA VAL A 152 7.61 -13.33 -30.12
C VAL A 152 7.88 -11.82 -29.96
N HIS A 153 7.54 -11.03 -30.98
CA HIS A 153 7.80 -9.60 -31.01
C HIS A 153 7.14 -8.88 -29.81
N PRO A 154 7.87 -8.04 -29.04
CA PRO A 154 7.39 -7.44 -27.78
C PRO A 154 6.07 -6.70 -27.91
N PHE A 155 5.84 -5.93 -28.97
CA PHE A 155 4.58 -5.19 -29.16
C PHE A 155 3.37 -6.13 -29.32
N VAL A 156 3.56 -7.27 -29.98
CA VAL A 156 2.50 -8.29 -30.15
C VAL A 156 2.14 -8.93 -28.81
N VAL A 157 3.09 -9.00 -27.88
CA VAL A 157 2.88 -9.58 -26.53
C VAL A 157 2.32 -8.54 -25.56
N PHE A 158 3.00 -7.41 -25.41
CA PHE A 158 2.73 -6.51 -24.27
C PHE A 158 1.60 -5.51 -24.54
N PHE A 159 1.28 -5.13 -25.79
CA PHE A 159 0.11 -4.27 -26.05
C PHE A 159 -1.23 -4.95 -25.70
N PRO A 160 -1.47 -6.21 -26.11
CA PRO A 160 -2.64 -6.95 -25.62
C PRO A 160 -2.66 -7.11 -24.11
N ILE A 161 -1.51 -7.38 -23.46
CA ILE A 161 -1.42 -7.49 -22.00
C ILE A 161 -1.83 -6.17 -21.33
N ILE A 162 -1.34 -5.02 -21.80
CA ILE A 162 -1.75 -3.71 -21.28
C ILE A 162 -3.27 -3.54 -21.42
N GLY A 163 -3.86 -3.89 -22.56
CA GLY A 163 -5.30 -3.85 -22.78
C GLY A 163 -6.07 -4.74 -21.78
N ILE A 164 -5.60 -5.98 -21.58
CA ILE A 164 -6.19 -6.92 -20.62
C ILE A 164 -6.10 -6.37 -19.19
N LEU A 165 -4.96 -5.79 -18.79
CA LEU A 165 -4.78 -5.19 -17.46
C LEU A 165 -5.71 -3.99 -17.27
N ILE A 166 -5.88 -3.11 -18.25
CA ILE A 166 -6.82 -1.99 -18.18
C ILE A 166 -8.24 -2.50 -17.95
N ILE A 167 -8.69 -3.51 -18.71
CA ILE A 167 -10.00 -4.14 -18.52
C ILE A 167 -10.11 -4.75 -17.12
N TYR A 168 -9.06 -5.43 -16.66
CA TYR A 168 -9.02 -6.00 -15.32
C TYR A 168 -9.19 -4.92 -14.25
N TYR A 169 -8.48 -3.80 -14.31
CA TYR A 169 -8.64 -2.69 -13.38
C TYR A 169 -10.08 -2.11 -13.40
N ILE A 170 -10.68 -1.96 -14.58
CA ILE A 170 -12.07 -1.50 -14.71
C ILE A 170 -13.03 -2.48 -14.00
N ILE A 171 -12.83 -3.78 -14.18
CA ILE A 171 -13.63 -4.82 -13.48
C ILE A 171 -13.46 -4.68 -11.96
N ARG A 172 -12.23 -4.52 -11.46
CA ARG A 172 -11.94 -4.36 -10.04
C ARG A 172 -12.62 -3.11 -9.45
N PHE A 173 -12.59 -1.97 -10.15
CA PHE A 173 -13.31 -0.76 -9.75
C PHE A 173 -14.83 -0.98 -9.66
N LYS A 174 -15.41 -1.64 -10.67
CA LYS A 174 -16.84 -1.98 -10.65
C LYS A 174 -17.20 -2.89 -9.48
N MET A 175 -16.42 -3.92 -9.23
CA MET A 175 -16.61 -4.83 -8.08
C MET A 175 -16.55 -4.07 -6.76
N GLN A 176 -15.52 -3.24 -6.55
CA GLN A 176 -15.39 -2.42 -5.35
C GLN A 176 -16.62 -1.52 -5.14
N SER A 177 -17.08 -0.86 -6.20
CA SER A 177 -18.26 0.02 -6.14
C SER A 177 -19.53 -0.73 -5.76
N ILE A 178 -19.75 -1.93 -6.31
CA ILE A 178 -20.89 -2.79 -5.97
C ILE A 178 -20.84 -3.18 -4.49
N ILE A 179 -19.67 -3.63 -4.01
CA ILE A 179 -19.49 -4.05 -2.61
C ILE A 179 -19.68 -2.87 -1.66
N LYS A 180 -19.14 -1.68 -2.00
CA LYS A 180 -19.37 -0.45 -1.21
C LYS A 180 -20.87 -0.14 -1.09
N LYS A 181 -21.61 -0.18 -2.19
CA LYS A 181 -23.07 0.07 -2.17
C LYS A 181 -23.79 -0.95 -1.31
N GLN A 182 -23.46 -2.23 -1.45
CA GLN A 182 -24.06 -3.33 -0.69
C GLN A 182 -23.79 -3.19 0.82
N ALA A 183 -22.52 -2.94 1.19
CA ALA A 183 -22.14 -2.76 2.58
C ALA A 183 -22.84 -1.55 3.22
N LEU A 184 -22.93 -0.44 2.50
CA LEU A 184 -23.63 0.75 2.98
C LEU A 184 -25.14 0.54 3.11
N SER A 185 -25.79 -0.21 2.22
CA SER A 185 -27.23 -0.47 2.31
C SER A 185 -27.60 -1.27 3.56
N GLN A 186 -26.73 -2.19 4.01
CA GLN A 186 -26.95 -2.95 5.26
C GLN A 186 -26.81 -2.07 6.52
N ILE A 187 -25.98 -1.03 6.47
CA ILE A 187 -25.68 -0.19 7.65
C ILE A 187 -26.57 1.05 7.72
N LYS A 188 -26.89 1.69 6.58
CA LYS A 188 -27.69 2.94 6.54
C LYS A 188 -29.07 2.84 7.19
N ALA A 189 -29.64 1.65 7.25
CA ALA A 189 -30.92 1.42 7.93
C ALA A 189 -30.84 1.60 9.45
N GLN A 190 -29.64 1.58 10.04
CA GLN A 190 -29.40 1.62 11.47
C GLN A 190 -28.50 2.78 11.92
N HIS A 191 -27.52 3.19 11.09
CA HIS A 191 -26.47 4.15 11.47
C HIS A 191 -25.97 4.96 10.28
N ASN A 192 -25.56 6.22 10.53
CA ASN A 192 -24.92 7.06 9.51
C ASN A 192 -23.43 6.70 9.34
N PRO A 193 -23.00 6.23 8.14
CA PRO A 193 -21.61 5.92 7.90
C PRO A 193 -20.77 7.20 7.76
N VAL A 194 -19.65 7.25 8.48
CA VAL A 194 -18.68 8.36 8.43
C VAL A 194 -17.55 8.04 7.47
N LYS A 195 -17.04 6.80 7.50
CA LYS A 195 -15.97 6.31 6.62
C LYS A 195 -16.25 4.89 6.19
N ILE A 196 -15.82 4.55 4.96
CA ILE A 196 -15.87 3.20 4.42
C ILE A 196 -14.55 2.85 3.75
N PHE A 197 -14.04 1.66 4.03
CA PHE A 197 -12.91 1.05 3.38
C PHE A 197 -13.31 -0.30 2.80
N VAL A 198 -13.01 -0.50 1.51
CA VAL A 198 -13.21 -1.78 0.82
C VAL A 198 -11.96 -2.06 0.01
N ALA A 199 -11.29 -3.16 0.30
CA ALA A 199 -10.06 -3.57 -0.37
C ALA A 199 -10.07 -5.06 -0.68
N PRO A 200 -9.45 -5.47 -1.80
CA PRO A 200 -9.38 -6.89 -2.16
C PRO A 200 -8.46 -7.68 -1.23
N THR A 201 -8.66 -8.98 -1.22
CA THR A 201 -7.68 -9.94 -0.73
C THR A 201 -6.90 -10.55 -1.92
N MET A 202 -6.05 -11.53 -1.67
CA MET A 202 -5.39 -12.30 -2.74
C MET A 202 -6.40 -13.11 -3.57
N LYS A 203 -7.57 -13.41 -3.02
CA LYS A 203 -8.63 -14.13 -3.73
C LYS A 203 -9.49 -13.15 -4.53
N PHE A 204 -9.69 -13.43 -5.81
CA PHE A 204 -10.38 -12.54 -6.75
C PHE A 204 -11.74 -12.03 -6.26
N MET A 205 -12.58 -12.92 -5.68
CA MET A 205 -13.95 -12.59 -5.25
C MET A 205 -14.04 -12.15 -3.79
N GLU A 206 -12.94 -12.18 -3.02
CA GLU A 206 -12.96 -11.87 -1.60
C GLU A 206 -12.40 -10.47 -1.32
N TRP A 207 -13.16 -9.70 -0.52
CA TRP A 207 -12.83 -8.32 -0.18
C TRP A 207 -12.92 -8.09 1.33
N ARG A 208 -12.04 -7.26 1.87
CA ARG A 208 -12.15 -6.73 3.23
C ARG A 208 -13.07 -5.53 3.22
N VAL A 209 -13.90 -5.42 4.25
CA VAL A 209 -14.83 -4.30 4.43
C VAL A 209 -14.68 -3.78 5.85
N ALA A 210 -14.45 -2.48 5.99
CA ALA A 210 -14.50 -1.79 7.27
C ALA A 210 -15.33 -0.52 7.13
N ILE A 211 -16.30 -0.33 8.03
CA ILE A 211 -17.18 0.85 8.05
C ILE A 211 -17.13 1.46 9.44
N GLN A 212 -16.88 2.74 9.50
CA GLN A 212 -16.96 3.55 10.71
C GLN A 212 -18.22 4.39 10.65
N THR A 213 -19.08 4.25 11.67
CA THR A 213 -20.24 5.11 11.88
C THR A 213 -19.99 6.06 13.06
N GLU A 214 -20.97 6.85 13.43
CA GLU A 214 -20.87 7.72 14.61
C GLU A 214 -20.79 6.92 15.91
N GLU A 215 -21.48 5.77 15.98
CA GLU A 215 -21.64 4.98 17.21
C GLU A 215 -20.88 3.66 17.19
N HIS A 216 -20.69 3.06 16.02
CA HIS A 216 -20.13 1.71 15.88
C HIS A 216 -19.11 1.63 14.76
N ASP A 217 -18.15 0.74 14.93
CA ASP A 217 -17.24 0.26 13.91
C ASP A 217 -17.68 -1.15 13.46
N TYR A 218 -17.78 -1.37 12.15
CA TYR A 218 -18.15 -2.64 11.55
C TYR A 218 -16.98 -3.15 10.73
N VAL A 219 -16.61 -4.41 10.94
CA VAL A 219 -15.56 -5.08 10.17
C VAL A 219 -16.08 -6.39 9.64
N GLY A 220 -15.78 -6.69 8.39
CA GLY A 220 -16.26 -7.90 7.75
C GLY A 220 -15.55 -8.20 6.43
N ARG A 221 -16.14 -9.13 5.71
CA ARG A 221 -15.68 -9.55 4.38
C ARG A 221 -16.84 -9.59 3.41
N ALA A 222 -16.53 -9.37 2.14
CA ALA A 222 -17.45 -9.63 1.05
C ALA A 222 -16.95 -10.79 0.19
N PHE A 223 -17.86 -11.65 -0.21
CA PHE A 223 -17.66 -12.73 -1.15
C PHE A 223 -18.59 -12.48 -2.35
N GLY A 224 -18.02 -12.03 -3.47
CA GLY A 224 -18.81 -11.51 -4.58
C GLY A 224 -19.61 -10.28 -4.14
N ARG A 225 -20.94 -10.42 -4.13
CA ARG A 225 -21.86 -9.36 -3.68
C ARG A 225 -22.34 -9.51 -2.23
N ASN A 226 -22.05 -10.65 -1.60
CA ASN A 226 -22.51 -10.91 -0.25
C ASN A 226 -21.54 -10.33 0.78
N VAL A 227 -21.99 -9.37 1.58
CA VAL A 227 -21.21 -8.74 2.65
C VAL A 227 -21.63 -9.35 3.99
N VAL A 228 -20.63 -9.86 4.74
CA VAL A 228 -20.82 -10.44 6.07
C VAL A 228 -19.95 -9.68 7.07
N PHE A 229 -20.56 -9.03 8.04
CA PHE A 229 -19.85 -8.40 9.15
C PHE A 229 -19.59 -9.40 10.25
N SER A 230 -18.32 -9.55 10.63
CA SER A 230 -17.84 -10.48 11.66
C SER A 230 -17.56 -9.77 12.99
N ASP A 231 -17.39 -8.46 12.98
CA ASP A 231 -17.10 -7.66 14.17
C ASP A 231 -17.95 -6.37 14.14
N LYS A 232 -18.61 -6.06 15.28
CA LYS A 232 -19.35 -4.84 15.53
C LYS A 232 -19.01 -4.35 16.92
N VAL A 233 -18.32 -3.22 17.01
CA VAL A 233 -17.85 -2.67 18.27
C VAL A 233 -18.35 -1.25 18.44
N LYS A 234 -18.77 -0.89 19.68
CA LYS A 234 -19.15 0.48 20.00
C LYS A 234 -17.93 1.39 19.89
N ARG A 235 -18.08 2.47 19.14
CA ARG A 235 -16.99 3.42 18.91
C ARG A 235 -16.73 4.26 20.14
N GLN A 236 -15.47 4.37 20.53
CA GLN A 236 -15.04 5.34 21.52
C GLN A 236 -14.84 6.71 20.87
N LYS A 237 -15.37 7.77 21.49
CA LYS A 237 -15.24 9.12 20.96
C LYS A 237 -13.78 9.59 21.03
N PHE A 238 -13.36 10.31 20.01
CA PHE A 238 -12.09 11.01 19.98
C PHE A 238 -12.36 12.50 20.24
N SER A 239 -12.23 12.91 21.49
CA SER A 239 -12.51 14.27 21.97
C SER A 239 -11.37 14.78 22.84
N PRO A 240 -11.26 16.11 23.09
CA PRO A 240 -10.22 16.69 23.95
C PRO A 240 -10.10 16.07 25.33
N ASP A 241 -11.22 15.54 25.88
CA ASP A 241 -11.26 14.94 27.22
C ASP A 241 -10.74 13.49 27.25
N THR A 242 -10.38 12.92 26.09
CA THR A 242 -9.90 11.54 26.03
C THR A 242 -8.38 11.47 26.13
N LEU A 243 -7.89 10.42 26.81
CA LEU A 243 -6.46 10.14 26.91
C LEU A 243 -5.78 10.08 25.54
N LEU A 244 -6.42 9.46 24.54
CA LEU A 244 -5.90 9.42 23.18
C LEU A 244 -5.69 10.82 22.58
N TRP A 245 -6.56 11.78 22.86
CA TRP A 245 -6.38 13.14 22.37
C TRP A 245 -5.15 13.80 22.98
N GLN A 246 -4.89 13.56 24.27
CA GLN A 246 -3.75 14.13 24.98
C GLN A 246 -2.42 13.60 24.43
N ILE A 247 -2.36 12.30 24.12
CA ILE A 247 -1.14 11.66 23.62
C ILE A 247 -1.00 11.67 22.08
N LYS A 248 -1.94 12.26 21.33
CA LYS A 248 -1.94 12.25 19.84
C LYS A 248 -0.71 12.88 19.18
N SER A 249 0.00 13.76 19.91
CA SER A 249 1.23 14.42 19.46
C SER A 249 2.46 13.49 19.48
N ASN A 250 2.40 12.39 20.24
CA ASN A 250 3.47 11.39 20.24
C ASN A 250 3.76 10.89 18.82
N LYS A 251 5.03 10.67 18.52
CA LYS A 251 5.51 10.30 17.17
C LYS A 251 4.83 9.04 16.61
N ASP A 252 4.75 7.97 17.41
CA ASP A 252 4.22 6.68 16.96
C ASP A 252 2.71 6.74 16.81
N ILE A 253 2.01 7.35 17.79
CA ILE A 253 0.56 7.56 17.74
C ILE A 253 0.19 8.42 16.52
N ARG A 254 0.89 9.53 16.29
CA ARG A 254 0.67 10.40 15.13
C ARG A 254 0.94 9.68 13.82
N THR A 255 2.00 8.87 13.75
CA THR A 255 2.31 8.05 12.56
C THR A 255 1.18 7.07 12.26
N PHE A 256 0.68 6.38 13.29
CA PHE A 256 -0.46 5.49 13.16
C PHE A 256 -1.73 6.21 12.68
N LEU A 257 -2.09 7.33 13.31
CA LEU A 257 -3.29 8.11 12.97
C LEU A 257 -3.24 8.69 11.55
N ASN A 258 -2.06 9.04 11.05
CA ASN A 258 -1.86 9.52 9.69
C ASN A 258 -1.99 8.39 8.65
N PHE A 259 -1.59 7.18 8.99
CA PHE A 259 -1.65 6.02 8.11
C PHE A 259 -3.02 5.33 8.16
N SER A 260 -3.58 5.12 9.35
CA SER A 260 -4.79 4.35 9.56
C SER A 260 -6.05 5.22 9.42
N SER A 261 -6.79 5.06 8.31
CA SER A 261 -8.00 5.85 8.05
C SER A 261 -9.22 5.39 8.85
N ILE A 262 -9.28 4.11 9.22
CA ILE A 262 -10.36 3.52 10.03
C ILE A 262 -9.72 2.71 11.14
N TYR A 263 -9.87 3.18 12.36
CA TYR A 263 -9.28 2.57 13.54
C TYR A 263 -10.24 2.63 14.74
N ARG A 264 -10.05 1.72 15.69
CA ARG A 264 -10.59 1.83 17.05
C ARG A 264 -9.44 2.01 18.02
N TRP A 265 -9.73 2.52 19.20
CA TRP A 265 -8.80 2.58 20.30
C TRP A 265 -9.44 2.08 21.58
N GLN A 266 -8.64 1.62 22.51
CA GLN A 266 -9.05 1.12 23.80
C GLN A 266 -7.97 1.38 24.82
N THR A 267 -8.37 1.48 26.09
CA THR A 267 -7.46 1.63 27.22
C THR A 267 -7.56 0.41 28.10
N ARG A 268 -6.43 0.00 28.68
CA ARG A 268 -6.34 -1.06 29.68
C ARG A 268 -5.39 -0.61 30.80
N LYS A 269 -5.82 -0.64 32.07
CA LYS A 269 -4.90 -0.48 33.19
C LYS A 269 -3.98 -1.70 33.27
N LEU A 270 -2.67 -1.47 33.30
CA LEU A 270 -1.65 -2.51 33.50
C LEU A 270 -1.35 -2.67 34.98
N ASP A 271 -1.23 -1.55 35.69
CA ASP A 271 -1.03 -1.43 37.14
C ASP A 271 -1.67 -0.14 37.64
N ASP A 272 -1.39 0.26 38.91
CA ASP A 272 -2.00 1.45 39.52
C ASP A 272 -1.54 2.75 38.85
N ASP A 273 -0.34 2.78 38.26
CA ASP A 273 0.29 3.97 37.71
C ASP A 273 0.30 4.01 36.20
N THR A 274 0.08 2.87 35.51
CA THR A 274 0.28 2.76 34.06
C THR A 274 -1.01 2.33 33.34
N THR A 275 -1.38 3.10 32.33
CA THR A 275 -2.48 2.79 31.41
C THR A 275 -1.94 2.50 30.00
N GLU A 276 -2.23 1.33 29.46
CA GLU A 276 -2.00 1.03 28.05
C GLU A 276 -3.09 1.67 27.18
N VAL A 277 -2.68 2.44 26.17
CA VAL A 277 -3.53 2.91 25.09
C VAL A 277 -3.18 2.14 23.84
N ARG A 278 -4.15 1.40 23.29
CA ARG A 278 -3.97 0.58 22.09
C ARG A 278 -4.85 1.09 20.95
N LEU A 279 -4.24 1.45 19.83
CA LEU A 279 -4.93 1.78 18.59
C LEU A 279 -4.84 0.60 17.63
N ILE A 280 -5.94 0.22 17.02
CA ILE A 280 -6.05 -0.97 16.16
C ILE A 280 -6.59 -0.54 14.80
N ASP A 281 -5.86 -0.84 13.74
CA ASP A 281 -6.32 -0.60 12.36
C ASP A 281 -7.35 -1.64 11.95
N LEU A 282 -8.57 -1.20 11.70
CA LEU A 282 -9.69 -2.06 11.37
C LEU A 282 -9.71 -2.53 9.90
N ARG A 283 -8.86 -1.96 9.05
CA ARG A 283 -8.81 -2.27 7.62
C ARG A 283 -8.21 -3.65 7.32
N TYR A 284 -7.40 -4.19 8.24
CA TYR A 284 -6.58 -5.37 8.00
C TYR A 284 -6.87 -6.53 8.97
N LEU A 285 -8.16 -6.86 9.11
CA LEU A 285 -8.56 -8.08 9.82
C LEU A 285 -8.17 -9.32 9.01
N ASN A 286 -7.36 -10.21 9.59
CA ASN A 286 -6.96 -11.47 8.98
C ASN A 286 -7.09 -12.62 9.98
N LYS A 287 -7.87 -13.67 9.63
CA LYS A 287 -8.12 -14.85 10.47
C LYS A 287 -8.52 -14.53 11.92
N GLY A 288 -9.35 -13.48 12.11
CA GLY A 288 -9.79 -13.05 13.45
C GLY A 288 -8.84 -12.13 14.19
N HIS A 289 -7.66 -11.79 13.62
CA HIS A 289 -6.67 -10.91 14.23
C HIS A 289 -6.45 -9.65 13.40
N TYR A 290 -6.24 -8.53 14.06
CA TYR A 290 -5.87 -7.26 13.42
C TYR A 290 -4.36 -7.19 13.29
N SER A 291 -3.88 -6.97 12.06
CA SER A 291 -2.45 -7.07 11.73
C SER A 291 -1.63 -5.83 12.11
N PHE A 292 -2.26 -4.71 12.48
CA PHE A 292 -1.57 -3.45 12.67
C PHE A 292 -2.12 -2.67 13.86
N ALA A 293 -1.25 -2.33 14.80
CA ALA A 293 -1.61 -1.56 15.99
C ALA A 293 -0.49 -0.61 16.42
N ALA A 294 -0.88 0.49 17.11
CA ALA A 294 0.03 1.30 17.89
C ALA A 294 -0.32 1.16 19.37
N ILE A 295 0.71 1.05 20.20
CA ILE A 295 0.58 0.89 21.65
C ILE A 295 1.38 2.01 22.31
N ALA A 296 0.80 2.62 23.34
CA ALA A 296 1.46 3.57 24.23
C ALA A 296 1.16 3.23 25.68
N HIS A 297 2.19 3.23 26.53
CA HIS A 297 2.06 3.16 27.98
C HIS A 297 2.13 4.57 28.53
N VAL A 298 1.13 4.93 29.32
CA VAL A 298 0.90 6.31 29.78
C VAL A 298 0.75 6.29 31.30
N ASP A 299 1.48 7.16 31.99
CA ASP A 299 1.38 7.34 33.44
C ASP A 299 0.13 8.13 33.85
N ASN A 300 -0.08 8.31 35.16
CA ASN A 300 -1.20 9.07 35.69
C ASN A 300 -1.15 10.57 35.35
N ASP A 301 0.02 11.10 35.00
CA ASP A 301 0.23 12.49 34.57
C ASP A 301 0.09 12.67 33.07
N ASN A 302 -0.32 11.61 32.34
CA ASN A 302 -0.43 11.52 30.87
C ASN A 302 0.90 11.64 30.13
N ASN A 303 2.04 11.37 30.77
CA ASN A 303 3.31 11.21 30.08
C ASN A 303 3.41 9.82 29.47
N ILE A 304 4.08 9.73 28.33
CA ILE A 304 4.29 8.46 27.64
C ILE A 304 5.66 7.91 28.01
N ASP A 305 5.67 6.81 28.76
CA ASP A 305 6.90 6.09 29.10
C ASP A 305 7.44 5.33 27.90
N HIS A 306 6.55 4.67 27.17
CA HIS A 306 6.92 3.84 26.04
C HIS A 306 5.86 3.85 24.96
N SER A 307 6.26 3.90 23.68
CA SER A 307 5.35 3.76 22.54
C SER A 307 6.01 3.00 21.39
N TYR A 308 5.19 2.25 20.65
CA TYR A 308 5.65 1.52 19.47
C TYR A 308 4.50 1.17 18.53
N ILE A 309 4.87 0.92 17.28
CA ILE A 309 3.95 0.37 16.29
C ILE A 309 4.32 -1.11 16.05
N CYS A 310 3.34 -2.00 16.16
CA CYS A 310 3.52 -3.42 15.95
C CYS A 310 2.69 -3.95 14.78
N LEU A 311 3.24 -4.97 14.13
CA LEU A 311 2.52 -5.83 13.22
C LEU A 311 2.11 -7.06 14.03
N LEU A 312 0.83 -7.14 14.38
CA LEU A 312 0.29 -8.25 15.18
C LEU A 312 0.17 -9.51 14.30
N TYR A 313 1.23 -10.28 14.21
CA TYR A 313 1.22 -11.62 13.58
C TYR A 313 0.96 -12.77 14.57
N THR A 314 0.83 -12.45 15.87
CA THR A 314 0.63 -13.45 16.91
C THR A 314 -0.83 -13.55 17.33
N SER A 315 -1.30 -14.75 17.56
CA SER A 315 -2.55 -15.04 18.28
C SER A 315 -2.60 -14.23 19.56
N PRO A 316 -3.79 -13.72 19.99
CA PRO A 316 -3.91 -13.18 21.34
C PRO A 316 -3.36 -14.20 22.31
N SER A 317 -2.53 -13.75 23.25
CA SER A 317 -2.13 -14.57 24.37
C SER A 317 -3.39 -15.10 25.08
N PRO A 318 -3.41 -16.35 25.57
CA PRO A 318 -4.52 -16.88 26.37
C PRO A 318 -4.84 -16.07 27.63
N ARG A 319 -4.11 -14.99 27.89
CA ARG A 319 -4.33 -14.02 29.00
C ARG A 319 -5.23 -12.85 28.63
N ASP A 320 -5.73 -12.79 27.38
CA ASP A 320 -6.60 -11.69 26.90
C ASP A 320 -8.09 -12.10 26.84
N SER A 321 -8.47 -13.20 27.49
CA SER A 321 -9.87 -13.65 27.69
C SER A 321 -10.40 -13.26 29.06
#